data_415518f5cb306b9586254e1289c84adc
#
_entry.id   415518f5cb306b9586254e1289c84adc
#
_cell.length_a   1.000
_cell.length_b   1.000
_cell.length_c   1.000
_cell.angle_alpha   90.00
_cell.angle_beta   90.00
_cell.angle_gamma   90.00
#
_symmetry.space_group_name_H-M   'P 1'
#
loop_
_entity.id
_entity.type
_entity.pdbx_description
1 polymer ?
#
loop_
_entity_poly.entity_id
_entity_poly.type
_entity_poly.pdbx_seq_one_letter_code
_entity_poly.pdbx_strand_id
1 'polypeptide(L)'
;QNAFARKGGMFDLAGLDISGAAGAIRATGVVTAAARAAGVPVVYLQMGFAADLSDAGDPDCPAYHKELALIMMRQRPELAGKLLVRGTWDWLIVDELRPQPGDMVIHKTRYDGFARTTLDADLKALGVRNLLFTGIATNICVESTARHGFFLDYWPILIADAVNAAG
;
A
#
# COMPACT_ATOMS: atom_id res chain seq x y z
N GLN A 1 -4.25 -4.28 1.98
CA GLN A 1 -5.25 -3.68 2.87
C GLN A 1 -6.65 -4.02 2.40
N ASN A 2 -7.63 -4.03 3.32
CA ASN A 2 -9.03 -4.28 2.99
C ASN A 2 -9.58 -3.22 2.03
N ALA A 3 -9.16 -1.97 2.17
CA ALA A 3 -9.51 -0.85 1.30
C ALA A 3 -9.41 -1.16 -0.20
N PHE A 4 -8.39 -1.92 -0.59
CA PHE A 4 -8.06 -2.16 -2.00
C PHE A 4 -8.50 -3.53 -2.52
N ALA A 5 -8.92 -4.43 -1.64
CA ALA A 5 -9.04 -5.85 -1.98
C ALA A 5 -10.34 -6.50 -1.53
N ARG A 6 -11.16 -5.83 -0.74
CA ARG A 6 -12.35 -6.42 -0.14
C ARG A 6 -13.62 -5.70 -0.53
N LYS A 7 -14.69 -6.48 -0.65
CA LYS A 7 -16.04 -5.93 -0.76
C LYS A 7 -16.36 -5.08 0.47
N GLY A 8 -16.90 -3.88 0.27
CA GLY A 8 -17.09 -2.88 1.31
C GLY A 8 -15.84 -2.05 1.63
N GLY A 9 -14.68 -2.33 1.04
CA GLY A 9 -13.51 -1.47 1.10
C GLY A 9 -13.58 -0.29 0.14
N MET A 10 -12.65 0.63 0.27
CA MET A 10 -12.65 1.90 -0.47
C MET A 10 -12.82 1.70 -1.99
N PHE A 11 -12.08 0.78 -2.61
CA PHE A 11 -12.16 0.55 -4.06
C PHE A 11 -13.54 0.03 -4.48
N ASP A 12 -14.08 -0.95 -3.77
CA ASP A 12 -15.43 -1.48 -4.02
C ASP A 12 -16.50 -0.38 -3.86
N LEU A 13 -16.41 0.42 -2.78
CA LEU A 13 -17.31 1.55 -2.53
C LEU A 13 -17.20 2.67 -3.58
N ALA A 14 -16.06 2.77 -4.25
CA ALA A 14 -15.82 3.68 -5.36
C ALA A 14 -16.26 3.10 -6.72
N GLY A 15 -16.70 1.84 -6.76
CA GLY A 15 -17.12 1.15 -7.99
C GLY A 15 -15.95 0.67 -8.86
N LEU A 16 -14.73 0.55 -8.29
CA LEU A 16 -13.59 0.01 -9.00
C LEU A 16 -13.63 -1.53 -9.01
N ASP A 17 -13.13 -2.14 -10.07
CA ASP A 17 -13.03 -3.60 -10.15
C ASP A 17 -11.95 -4.14 -9.21
N ILE A 18 -12.36 -4.98 -8.28
CA ILE A 18 -11.48 -5.67 -7.32
C ILE A 18 -11.40 -7.18 -7.57
N SER A 19 -11.92 -7.68 -8.69
CA SER A 19 -12.02 -9.12 -8.97
C SER A 19 -10.67 -9.82 -9.01
N GLY A 20 -9.62 -9.14 -9.47
CA GLY A 20 -8.24 -9.64 -9.52
C GLY A 20 -7.52 -9.69 -8.16
N ALA A 21 -8.06 -8.99 -7.14
CA ALA A 21 -7.38 -8.84 -5.85
C ALA A 21 -7.10 -10.19 -5.15
N ALA A 22 -8.04 -11.13 -5.22
CA ALA A 22 -7.88 -12.45 -4.60
C ALA A 22 -6.71 -13.25 -5.21
N GLY A 23 -6.48 -13.12 -6.52
CA GLY A 23 -5.33 -13.71 -7.21
C GLY A 23 -4.02 -13.12 -6.70
N ALA A 24 -3.91 -11.80 -6.71
CA ALA A 24 -2.73 -11.07 -6.25
C ALA A 24 -2.41 -11.36 -4.76
N ILE A 25 -3.43 -11.47 -3.91
CA ILE A 25 -3.26 -11.84 -2.50
C ILE A 25 -2.63 -13.23 -2.36
N ARG A 26 -3.18 -14.24 -3.07
CA ARG A 26 -2.61 -15.61 -3.02
C ARG A 26 -1.17 -15.64 -3.51
N ALA A 27 -0.87 -15.03 -4.65
CA ALA A 27 0.48 -14.98 -5.19
C ALA A 27 1.45 -14.22 -4.26
N THR A 28 1.03 -13.07 -3.70
CA THR A 28 1.81 -12.35 -2.69
C THR A 28 2.11 -13.24 -1.47
N GLY A 29 1.14 -14.03 -1.01
CA GLY A 29 1.34 -14.98 0.09
C GLY A 29 2.44 -16.00 -0.21
N VAL A 30 2.47 -16.55 -1.43
CA VAL A 30 3.54 -17.47 -1.88
C VAL A 30 4.90 -16.76 -1.88
N VAL A 31 4.96 -15.56 -2.45
CA VAL A 31 6.22 -14.77 -2.53
C VAL A 31 6.75 -14.43 -1.14
N THR A 32 5.89 -13.93 -0.24
CA THR A 32 6.32 -13.55 1.11
C THR A 32 6.73 -14.75 1.96
N ALA A 33 6.07 -15.90 1.80
CA ALA A 33 6.47 -17.14 2.46
C ALA A 33 7.85 -17.62 1.99
N ALA A 34 8.10 -17.59 0.67
CA ALA A 34 9.38 -17.94 0.09
C ALA A 34 10.49 -16.96 0.52
N ALA A 35 10.21 -15.66 0.55
CA ALA A 35 11.13 -14.63 1.01
C ALA A 35 11.58 -14.88 2.46
N ARG A 36 10.62 -15.11 3.37
CA ARG A 36 10.91 -15.39 4.79
C ARG A 36 11.75 -16.67 4.94
N ALA A 37 11.41 -17.74 4.21
CA ALA A 37 12.16 -18.99 4.23
C ALA A 37 13.61 -18.82 3.73
N ALA A 38 13.84 -17.88 2.82
CA ALA A 38 15.16 -17.54 2.27
C ALA A 38 15.91 -16.45 3.08
N GLY A 39 15.35 -15.95 4.17
CA GLY A 39 15.93 -14.85 4.94
C GLY A 39 15.90 -13.49 4.22
N VAL A 40 15.07 -13.35 3.19
CA VAL A 40 14.87 -12.07 2.47
C VAL A 40 13.88 -11.21 3.26
N PRO A 41 14.24 -9.96 3.59
CA PRO A 41 13.35 -9.05 4.33
C PRO A 41 12.02 -8.83 3.62
N VAL A 42 10.92 -8.89 4.37
CA VAL A 42 9.59 -8.53 3.89
C VAL A 42 9.20 -7.17 4.46
N VAL A 43 8.83 -6.25 3.57
CA VAL A 43 8.45 -4.89 3.93
C VAL A 43 7.03 -4.61 3.46
N TYR A 44 6.16 -4.27 4.39
CA TYR A 44 4.80 -3.82 4.12
C TYR A 44 4.75 -2.31 4.02
N LEU A 45 4.26 -1.80 2.89
CA LEU A 45 3.97 -0.39 2.69
C LEU A 45 2.48 -0.17 2.92
N GLN A 46 2.12 0.29 4.11
CA GLN A 46 0.72 0.41 4.53
C GLN A 46 0.25 1.86 4.43
N MET A 47 -0.63 2.12 3.45
CA MET A 47 -1.21 3.44 3.21
C MET A 47 -2.24 3.77 4.29
N GLY A 48 -2.22 5.01 4.82
CA GLY A 48 -3.26 5.46 5.73
C GLY A 48 -2.94 6.76 6.46
N PHE A 49 -3.97 7.31 7.08
CA PHE A 49 -3.96 8.63 7.72
C PHE A 49 -4.23 8.55 9.21
N ALA A 50 -3.80 9.57 9.95
CA ALA A 50 -4.19 9.77 11.34
C ALA A 50 -5.71 9.92 11.48
N ALA A 51 -6.25 9.63 12.67
CA ALA A 51 -7.69 9.72 12.91
C ALA A 51 -8.26 11.13 12.70
N ASP A 52 -7.46 12.15 12.98
CA ASP A 52 -7.76 13.56 12.77
C ASP A 52 -7.39 14.08 11.38
N LEU A 53 -6.86 13.20 10.50
CA LEU A 53 -6.38 13.50 9.16
C LEU A 53 -5.25 14.56 9.10
N SER A 54 -4.57 14.85 10.20
CA SER A 54 -3.51 15.87 10.29
C SER A 54 -2.32 15.61 9.38
N ASP A 55 -2.08 14.35 8.98
CA ASP A 55 -1.00 13.94 8.07
C ASP A 55 -1.46 13.69 6.62
N ALA A 56 -2.75 13.85 6.34
CA ALA A 56 -3.32 13.59 5.01
C ALA A 56 -2.96 14.68 3.99
N GLY A 57 -2.77 15.90 4.44
CA GLY A 57 -2.52 17.11 3.66
C GLY A 57 -3.65 18.13 3.85
N ASP A 58 -3.27 19.39 3.79
CA ASP A 58 -4.17 20.54 3.91
C ASP A 58 -4.81 20.92 2.54
N PRO A 59 -5.72 21.90 2.50
CA PRO A 59 -6.36 22.35 1.27
C PRO A 59 -5.42 22.88 0.18
N ASP A 60 -4.19 23.27 0.53
CA ASP A 60 -3.19 23.73 -0.44
C ASP A 60 -2.40 22.54 -1.05
N CYS A 61 -2.61 21.32 -0.55
CA CYS A 61 -1.91 20.13 -0.98
C CYS A 61 -2.68 19.37 -2.08
N PRO A 62 -2.04 18.92 -3.18
CA PRO A 62 -2.69 18.11 -4.21
C PRO A 62 -3.39 16.85 -3.67
N ALA A 63 -2.85 16.21 -2.64
CA ALA A 63 -3.45 15.02 -2.04
C ALA A 63 -4.84 15.30 -1.46
N TYR A 64 -5.06 16.48 -0.86
CA TYR A 64 -6.38 16.88 -0.38
C TYR A 64 -7.44 16.80 -1.48
N HIS A 65 -7.10 17.19 -2.70
CA HIS A 65 -8.03 17.28 -3.84
C HIS A 65 -8.11 16.02 -4.68
N LYS A 66 -7.11 15.13 -4.62
CA LYS A 66 -6.97 14.01 -5.55
C LYS A 66 -6.97 12.64 -4.89
N GLU A 67 -6.70 12.56 -3.59
CA GLU A 67 -6.72 11.27 -2.89
C GLU A 67 -8.15 10.77 -2.73
N LEU A 68 -8.42 9.57 -3.27
CA LEU A 68 -9.77 9.02 -3.36
C LEU A 68 -10.46 8.88 -2.00
N ALA A 69 -9.74 8.37 -0.99
CA ALA A 69 -10.29 8.23 0.37
C ALA A 69 -10.74 9.58 0.94
N LEU A 70 -9.91 10.62 0.78
CA LEU A 70 -10.20 11.95 1.29
C LEU A 70 -11.38 12.61 0.57
N ILE A 71 -11.47 12.42 -0.76
CA ILE A 71 -12.61 12.90 -1.56
C ILE A 71 -13.90 12.21 -1.10
N MET A 72 -13.90 10.87 -1.04
CA MET A 72 -15.08 10.10 -0.66
C MET A 72 -15.55 10.43 0.76
N MET A 73 -14.64 10.55 1.72
CA MET A 73 -14.98 10.91 3.10
C MET A 73 -15.60 12.32 3.22
N ARG A 74 -15.18 13.27 2.36
CA ARG A 74 -15.80 14.60 2.34
C ARG A 74 -17.15 14.65 1.63
N GLN A 75 -17.33 13.85 0.58
CA GLN A 75 -18.57 13.82 -0.21
C GLN A 75 -19.65 12.92 0.40
N ARG A 76 -19.26 11.96 1.22
CA ARG A 76 -20.12 10.91 1.80
C ARG A 76 -19.95 10.87 3.31
N PRO A 77 -20.77 11.62 4.07
CA PRO A 77 -20.64 11.75 5.54
C PRO A 77 -20.63 10.42 6.29
N GLU A 78 -21.35 9.40 5.76
CA GLU A 78 -21.37 8.06 6.34
C GLU A 78 -20.02 7.34 6.28
N LEU A 79 -19.08 7.81 5.45
CA LEU A 79 -17.72 7.28 5.32
C LEU A 79 -16.68 8.08 6.12
N ALA A 80 -17.07 9.19 6.74
CA ALA A 80 -16.16 10.06 7.48
C ALA A 80 -15.37 9.25 8.53
N GLY A 81 -14.04 9.40 8.52
CA GLY A 81 -13.13 8.72 9.45
C GLY A 81 -12.99 7.21 9.24
N LYS A 82 -13.47 6.65 8.13
CA LYS A 82 -13.48 5.19 7.91
C LYS A 82 -12.50 4.71 6.85
N LEU A 83 -12.24 5.50 5.80
CA LEU A 83 -11.45 5.06 4.66
C LEU A 83 -9.97 5.36 4.87
N LEU A 84 -9.13 4.33 4.85
CA LEU A 84 -7.67 4.41 5.07
C LEU A 84 -7.27 5.17 6.36
N VAL A 85 -8.16 5.28 7.33
CA VAL A 85 -7.83 5.84 8.64
C VAL A 85 -7.21 4.76 9.51
N ARG A 86 -6.05 5.04 10.10
CA ARG A 86 -5.32 4.06 10.93
C ARG A 86 -6.20 3.51 12.05
N GLY A 87 -6.19 2.19 12.21
CA GLY A 87 -7.00 1.45 13.17
C GLY A 87 -8.39 1.03 12.67
N THR A 88 -8.87 1.54 11.53
CA THR A 88 -10.14 1.09 10.94
C THR A 88 -9.98 -0.21 10.18
N TRP A 89 -11.09 -0.92 9.97
CA TRP A 89 -11.10 -2.15 9.17
C TRP A 89 -10.57 -1.93 7.74
N ASP A 90 -10.93 -0.84 7.10
CA ASP A 90 -10.51 -0.47 5.75
C ASP A 90 -8.97 -0.37 5.64
N TRP A 91 -8.34 0.19 6.67
CA TRP A 91 -6.89 0.35 6.75
C TRP A 91 -6.14 -0.98 7.02
N LEU A 92 -6.74 -1.96 7.69
CA LEU A 92 -6.06 -3.21 8.06
C LEU A 92 -5.55 -3.96 6.82
N ILE A 93 -4.42 -4.60 6.97
CA ILE A 93 -3.92 -5.57 6.00
C ILE A 93 -4.84 -6.78 6.00
N VAL A 94 -5.13 -7.32 4.83
CA VAL A 94 -5.98 -8.52 4.69
C VAL A 94 -5.42 -9.68 5.54
N ASP A 95 -6.28 -10.47 6.11
CA ASP A 95 -5.91 -11.52 7.07
C ASP A 95 -4.89 -12.52 6.51
N GLU A 96 -4.99 -12.84 5.22
CA GLU A 96 -4.11 -13.79 4.53
C GLU A 96 -2.66 -13.30 4.43
N LEU A 97 -2.44 -11.98 4.57
CA LEU A 97 -1.14 -11.34 4.42
C LEU A 97 -0.73 -10.58 5.69
N ARG A 98 -1.22 -10.97 6.87
CA ARG A 98 -0.82 -10.32 8.12
C ARG A 98 0.70 -10.34 8.27
N PRO A 99 1.31 -9.20 8.61
CA PRO A 99 2.72 -9.15 8.95
C PRO A 99 3.06 -10.15 10.06
N GLN A 100 4.20 -10.81 9.92
CA GLN A 100 4.72 -11.76 10.89
C GLN A 100 5.87 -11.15 11.70
N PRO A 101 6.22 -11.73 12.86
CA PRO A 101 7.40 -11.29 13.58
C PRO A 101 8.65 -11.29 12.68
N GLY A 102 9.35 -10.16 12.64
CA GLY A 102 10.50 -9.93 11.76
C GLY A 102 10.18 -9.19 10.46
N ASP A 103 8.92 -9.08 10.07
CA ASP A 103 8.52 -8.23 8.94
C ASP A 103 8.58 -6.74 9.34
N MET A 104 8.95 -5.91 8.39
CA MET A 104 8.92 -4.46 8.55
C MET A 104 7.58 -3.90 8.07
N VAL A 105 6.99 -3.00 8.83
CA VAL A 105 5.77 -2.28 8.42
C VAL A 105 6.06 -0.79 8.40
N ILE A 106 5.98 -0.20 7.21
CA ILE A 106 6.18 1.24 6.99
C ILE A 106 4.83 1.88 6.65
N HIS A 107 4.40 2.79 7.51
CA HIS A 107 3.20 3.59 7.26
C HIS A 107 3.52 4.74 6.32
N LYS A 108 2.68 4.93 5.31
CA LYS A 108 2.83 5.99 4.33
C LYS A 108 1.51 6.74 4.11
N THR A 109 1.60 8.00 3.74
CA THR A 109 0.45 8.88 3.49
C THR A 109 0.38 9.33 2.02
N ARG A 110 1.24 8.79 1.18
CA ARG A 110 1.29 9.05 -0.27
C ARG A 110 1.39 7.73 -1.01
N TYR A 111 1.14 7.73 -2.32
CA TYR A 111 1.20 6.51 -3.15
C TYR A 111 2.59 5.90 -3.17
N ASP A 112 3.60 6.73 -3.28
CA ASP A 112 4.99 6.34 -3.26
C ASP A 112 5.45 5.94 -1.85
N GLY A 113 6.08 4.77 -1.76
CA GLY A 113 6.58 4.21 -0.51
C GLY A 113 7.79 4.94 0.07
N PHE A 114 8.55 5.65 -0.73
CA PHE A 114 9.72 6.42 -0.29
C PHE A 114 9.35 7.84 0.17
N ALA A 115 8.22 8.37 -0.31
CA ALA A 115 7.83 9.74 -0.01
C ALA A 115 7.45 9.93 1.47
N ARG A 116 8.24 10.71 2.20
CA ARG A 116 8.03 11.05 3.62
C ARG A 116 8.04 9.82 4.54
N THR A 117 8.88 8.82 4.23
CA THR A 117 9.06 7.60 5.02
C THR A 117 10.53 7.34 5.28
N THR A 118 10.82 6.34 6.10
CA THR A 118 12.18 5.86 6.38
C THR A 118 12.66 4.78 5.39
N LEU A 119 11.85 4.40 4.39
CA LEU A 119 12.07 3.22 3.55
C LEU A 119 13.48 3.18 2.94
N ASP A 120 13.97 4.27 2.38
CA ASP A 120 15.30 4.32 1.75
C ASP A 120 16.42 4.07 2.77
N ALA A 121 16.33 4.71 3.93
CA ALA A 121 17.31 4.53 5.01
C ALA A 121 17.31 3.09 5.54
N ASP A 122 16.13 2.52 5.73
CA ASP A 122 15.96 1.15 6.23
C ASP A 122 16.50 0.11 5.24
N LEU A 123 16.20 0.27 3.94
CA LEU A 123 16.70 -0.62 2.89
C LEU A 123 18.23 -0.53 2.73
N LYS A 124 18.79 0.68 2.82
CA LYS A 124 20.26 0.90 2.79
C LYS A 124 20.94 0.26 4.00
N ALA A 125 20.37 0.38 5.18
CA ALA A 125 20.89 -0.25 6.39
C ALA A 125 20.92 -1.79 6.29
N LEU A 126 19.98 -2.37 5.54
CA LEU A 126 19.93 -3.81 5.25
C LEU A 126 20.81 -4.22 4.07
N GLY A 127 21.47 -3.29 3.39
CA GLY A 127 22.32 -3.56 2.20
C GLY A 127 21.50 -4.04 0.99
N VAL A 128 20.21 -3.74 0.93
CA VAL A 128 19.31 -4.17 -0.14
C VAL A 128 19.61 -3.39 -1.42
N ARG A 129 19.60 -4.10 -2.56
CA ARG A 129 19.74 -3.51 -3.91
C ARG A 129 18.58 -3.88 -4.84
N ASN A 130 17.96 -5.03 -4.63
CA ASN A 130 16.87 -5.52 -5.48
C ASN A 130 15.55 -5.43 -4.70
N LEU A 131 14.51 -4.90 -5.33
CA LEU A 131 13.19 -4.74 -4.74
C LEU A 131 12.18 -5.56 -5.53
N LEU A 132 11.62 -6.60 -4.92
CA LEU A 132 10.53 -7.38 -5.51
C LEU A 132 9.21 -6.74 -5.09
N PHE A 133 8.43 -6.30 -6.05
CA PHE A 133 7.16 -5.63 -5.82
C PHE A 133 5.97 -6.58 -6.00
N THR A 134 5.09 -6.58 -5.00
CA THR A 134 3.77 -7.23 -5.02
C THR A 134 2.72 -6.26 -4.49
N GLY A 135 1.45 -6.54 -4.71
CA GLY A 135 0.34 -5.83 -4.07
C GLY A 135 -0.56 -5.03 -5.01
N ILE A 136 -1.34 -4.14 -4.46
CA ILE A 136 -2.41 -3.37 -5.11
C ILE A 136 -2.29 -1.89 -4.73
N ALA A 137 -2.42 -0.91 -5.67
CA ALA A 137 -2.69 -1.10 -7.08
C ALA A 137 -1.41 -0.94 -7.91
N THR A 138 -1.28 -1.75 -8.96
CA THR A 138 -0.12 -1.75 -9.87
C THR A 138 0.14 -0.37 -10.46
N ASN A 139 -0.89 0.27 -10.99
CA ASN A 139 -0.84 1.56 -11.69
C ASN A 139 -0.84 2.79 -10.74
N ILE A 140 -0.78 2.58 -9.43
CA ILE A 140 -0.77 3.66 -8.43
C ILE A 140 0.44 3.49 -7.50
N CYS A 141 0.28 2.79 -6.37
CA CYS A 141 1.32 2.72 -5.34
C CYS A 141 2.52 1.88 -5.77
N VAL A 142 2.28 0.76 -6.47
CA VAL A 142 3.37 -0.14 -6.92
C VAL A 142 4.25 0.58 -7.93
N GLU A 143 3.65 1.14 -8.98
CA GLU A 143 4.39 1.88 -10.01
C GLU A 143 5.10 3.11 -9.44
N SER A 144 4.44 3.92 -8.63
CA SER A 144 5.05 5.11 -8.03
C SER A 144 6.29 4.76 -7.21
N THR A 145 6.19 3.71 -6.39
CA THR A 145 7.30 3.27 -5.54
C THR A 145 8.42 2.63 -6.37
N ALA A 146 8.08 1.80 -7.35
CA ALA A 146 9.07 1.15 -8.22
C ALA A 146 9.87 2.17 -9.03
N ARG A 147 9.21 3.20 -9.59
CA ARG A 147 9.87 4.28 -10.34
C ARG A 147 10.79 5.11 -9.44
N HIS A 148 10.35 5.47 -8.23
CA HIS A 148 11.20 6.19 -7.28
C HIS A 148 12.37 5.32 -6.82
N GLY A 149 12.14 4.04 -6.54
CA GLY A 149 13.21 3.10 -6.20
C GLY A 149 14.28 3.02 -7.29
N PHE A 150 13.89 3.03 -8.58
CA PHE A 150 14.83 3.11 -9.70
C PHE A 150 15.69 4.40 -9.65
N PHE A 151 15.08 5.54 -9.33
CA PHE A 151 15.82 6.81 -9.21
C PHE A 151 16.73 6.88 -7.98
N LEU A 152 16.53 5.97 -7.01
CA LEU A 152 17.38 5.79 -5.83
C LEU A 152 18.41 4.65 -6.00
N ASP A 153 18.63 4.20 -7.24
CA ASP A 153 19.59 3.15 -7.64
C ASP A 153 19.24 1.73 -7.16
N TYR A 154 17.95 1.45 -6.86
CA TYR A 154 17.49 0.07 -6.66
C TYR A 154 17.12 -0.59 -8.00
N TRP A 155 17.15 -1.92 -8.03
CA TRP A 155 16.63 -2.74 -9.12
C TRP A 155 15.17 -3.13 -8.85
N PRO A 156 14.18 -2.44 -9.42
CA PRO A 156 12.77 -2.80 -9.21
C PRO A 156 12.37 -3.99 -10.10
N ILE A 157 11.79 -5.00 -9.48
CA ILE A 157 11.31 -6.22 -10.13
C ILE A 157 9.85 -6.42 -9.75
N LEU A 158 8.94 -6.38 -10.74
CA LEU A 158 7.52 -6.65 -10.52
C LEU A 158 7.24 -8.14 -10.64
N ILE A 159 6.53 -8.70 -9.67
CA ILE A 159 6.03 -10.07 -9.73
C ILE A 159 4.64 -10.02 -10.38
N ALA A 160 4.57 -10.34 -11.66
CA ALA A 160 3.42 -10.02 -12.51
C ALA A 160 2.08 -10.63 -12.06
N ASP A 161 2.09 -11.82 -11.48
CA ASP A 161 0.90 -12.51 -10.95
C ASP A 161 0.57 -12.12 -9.50
N ALA A 162 1.47 -11.39 -8.83
CA ALA A 162 1.30 -10.90 -7.46
C ALA A 162 0.93 -9.41 -7.38
N VAL A 163 0.60 -8.79 -8.50
CA VAL A 163 0.11 -7.39 -8.56
C VAL A 163 -1.26 -7.35 -9.24
N ASN A 164 -2.06 -6.33 -8.92
CA ASN A 164 -3.34 -6.09 -9.57
C ASN A 164 -3.58 -4.58 -9.70
N ALA A 165 -4.03 -4.15 -10.87
CA ALA A 165 -4.38 -2.77 -11.11
C ALA A 165 -5.72 -2.39 -10.46
N ALA A 166 -5.95 -1.08 -10.29
CA ALA A 166 -7.24 -0.52 -9.93
C ALA A 166 -7.97 -0.07 -11.21
N GLY A 167 -9.19 -0.54 -11.41
CA GLY A 167 -10.06 -0.16 -12.54
C GLY A 167 -9.96 -1.09 -13.72
#